data_ab665a4cd88d4b161a60f9fbb4afc935
#
_entry.id   ab665a4cd88d4b161a60f9fbb4afc935
#
_cell.length_a   1.000
_cell.length_b   1.000
_cell.length_c   1.000
_cell.angle_alpha   90.00
_cell.angle_beta   90.00
_cell.angle_gamma   90.00
#
_symmetry.space_group_name_H-M   'P 1'
#
loop_
_entity.id
_entity.type
_entity.pdbx_description
1 polymer ?
#
loop_
_entity_poly.entity_id
_entity_poly.type
_entity_poly.pdbx_seq_one_letter_code
_entity_poly.pdbx_strand_id
1 'polypeptide(L)'
;MRILVLLAVLTLSWTSTAQARYYDDVIASGVVYIGAYRDFPPYSFEAGGKPQGVDIEIGRRIAEAFGLKMEVHWITPDENLEDDLRNNVWKGHYLDKDQENPLAAKHLADVMMRVPYDREYAFKRDGQGLLINDQVVLFGPYQRERWQVAFDSEKLERVGTVAVFQYHPIGVEIDSLPDFYLTSAFGGRMRNNTRHYFSNSEAFAAMQAGEVDAVMGMRAEVDWQIGQAASTRYKLAENGFPTMGKQQWDIGMAVSQRYRQLGNEVEVVVDRLIRSGEIEKIYASYNLRYELPGLYQDVAQ
;
A
#
# COMPACT_ATOMS: atom_id res chain seq x y z
N MET A 1 38.45 -61.80 16.27
CA MET A 1 38.35 -60.95 15.09
C MET A 1 36.94 -60.38 15.12
N ARG A 2 36.78 -59.15 15.67
CA ARG A 2 35.48 -58.49 15.80
C ARG A 2 35.38 -57.40 14.74
N ILE A 3 34.44 -57.56 13.81
CA ILE A 3 34.16 -56.61 12.74
C ILE A 3 33.20 -55.57 13.33
N LEU A 4 33.69 -54.33 13.44
CA LEU A 4 32.87 -53.15 13.77
C LEU A 4 32.25 -52.64 12.45
N VAL A 5 30.91 -52.76 12.33
CA VAL A 5 30.14 -52.14 11.26
C VAL A 5 29.79 -50.72 11.73
N LEU A 6 30.44 -49.74 11.11
CA LEU A 6 30.10 -48.31 11.29
C LEU A 6 28.88 -47.99 10.41
N LEU A 7 27.72 -47.81 11.02
CA LEU A 7 26.52 -47.28 10.35
C LEU A 7 26.65 -45.74 10.28
N ALA A 8 27.04 -45.25 9.12
CA ALA A 8 26.99 -43.80 8.83
C ALA A 8 25.54 -43.42 8.56
N VAL A 9 24.89 -42.83 9.54
CA VAL A 9 23.57 -42.17 9.38
C VAL A 9 23.81 -40.88 8.64
N LEU A 10 23.52 -40.83 7.34
CA LEU A 10 23.45 -39.60 6.57
C LEU A 10 22.17 -38.84 7.02
N THR A 11 22.31 -37.91 7.95
CA THR A 11 21.27 -36.93 8.22
C THR A 11 21.26 -35.94 7.06
N LEU A 12 20.29 -36.09 6.13
CA LEU A 12 19.96 -35.04 5.16
C LEU A 12 19.41 -33.86 5.96
N SER A 13 20.26 -32.89 6.20
CA SER A 13 19.82 -31.58 6.72
C SER A 13 19.03 -30.91 5.59
N TRP A 14 17.72 -30.89 5.71
CA TRP A 14 16.88 -30.05 4.88
C TRP A 14 17.16 -28.61 5.26
N THR A 15 17.95 -27.94 4.44
CA THR A 15 18.12 -26.48 4.56
C THR A 15 16.83 -25.83 4.07
N SER A 16 15.95 -25.49 4.96
CA SER A 16 14.80 -24.63 4.65
C SER A 16 15.34 -23.23 4.34
N THR A 17 15.51 -22.95 3.05
CA THR A 17 15.73 -21.59 2.59
C THR A 17 14.42 -20.82 2.74
N ALA A 18 14.48 -19.58 3.24
CA ALA A 18 13.35 -18.66 3.16
C ALA A 18 12.95 -18.51 1.70
N GLN A 19 11.77 -18.95 1.37
CA GLN A 19 11.29 -18.98 0.00
C GLN A 19 9.82 -18.63 0.03
N ALA A 20 9.43 -17.65 -0.79
CA ALA A 20 8.04 -17.46 -1.12
C ALA A 20 7.50 -18.79 -1.68
N ARG A 21 6.21 -19.06 -1.52
CA ARG A 21 5.65 -20.41 -1.67
C ARG A 21 4.91 -20.58 -3.00
N TYR A 22 4.97 -21.75 -3.59
CA TYR A 22 4.12 -22.10 -4.74
C TYR A 22 2.64 -22.11 -4.32
N TYR A 23 1.75 -21.92 -5.29
CA TYR A 23 0.30 -21.95 -5.06
C TYR A 23 -0.14 -23.22 -4.29
N ASP A 24 0.31 -24.39 -4.74
CA ASP A 24 -0.05 -25.65 -4.09
C ASP A 24 0.49 -25.74 -2.66
N ASP A 25 1.66 -25.17 -2.37
CA ASP A 25 2.22 -25.12 -1.01
C ASP A 25 1.40 -24.19 -0.11
N VAL A 26 0.93 -23.05 -0.63
CA VAL A 26 0.02 -22.14 0.09
C VAL A 26 -1.27 -22.86 0.44
N ILE A 27 -1.90 -23.52 -0.53
CA ILE A 27 -3.14 -24.28 -0.31
C ILE A 27 -2.92 -25.42 0.69
N ALA A 28 -1.85 -26.19 0.52
CA ALA A 28 -1.53 -27.31 1.42
C ALA A 28 -1.23 -26.88 2.86
N SER A 29 -0.67 -25.68 3.05
CA SER A 29 -0.38 -25.12 4.39
C SER A 29 -1.63 -24.68 5.16
N GLY A 30 -2.74 -24.42 4.47
CA GLY A 30 -3.95 -23.85 5.06
C GLY A 30 -3.84 -22.37 5.46
N VAL A 31 -2.73 -21.69 5.12
CA VAL A 31 -2.46 -20.30 5.52
C VAL A 31 -1.93 -19.50 4.34
N VAL A 32 -2.42 -18.26 4.17
CA VAL A 32 -1.86 -17.27 3.25
C VAL A 32 -1.33 -16.06 4.03
N TYR A 33 -0.11 -15.62 3.71
CA TYR A 33 0.52 -14.43 4.28
C TYR A 33 0.27 -13.22 3.39
N ILE A 34 -0.54 -12.28 3.90
CA ILE A 34 -0.85 -11.00 3.23
C ILE A 34 0.09 -9.93 3.76
N GLY A 35 0.95 -9.42 2.89
CA GLY A 35 1.83 -8.29 3.19
C GLY A 35 1.06 -6.97 3.17
N ALA A 36 1.10 -6.24 4.28
CA ALA A 36 0.45 -4.95 4.41
C ALA A 36 1.30 -4.01 5.26
N TYR A 37 1.29 -2.72 4.94
CA TYR A 37 2.03 -1.73 5.71
C TYR A 37 1.46 -1.58 7.12
N ARG A 38 2.36 -1.48 8.10
CA ARG A 38 1.97 -1.20 9.47
C ARG A 38 1.64 0.29 9.63
N ASP A 39 0.63 0.58 10.47
CA ASP A 39 0.27 1.95 10.85
C ASP A 39 -0.06 2.88 9.67
N PHE A 40 -0.78 2.35 8.68
CA PHE A 40 -1.18 3.08 7.48
C PHE A 40 -2.72 3.13 7.32
N PRO A 41 -3.44 3.80 8.25
CA PRO A 41 -4.89 3.96 8.12
C PRO A 41 -5.25 4.88 6.94
N PRO A 42 -6.36 4.60 6.23
CA PRO A 42 -7.38 3.59 6.48
C PRO A 42 -7.08 2.23 5.84
N TYR A 43 -5.90 2.03 5.27
CA TYR A 43 -5.59 0.88 4.43
C TYR A 43 -5.23 -0.36 5.27
N SER A 44 -4.28 -0.23 6.17
CA SER A 44 -3.80 -1.31 7.03
C SER A 44 -3.23 -0.74 8.33
N PHE A 45 -3.76 -1.17 9.46
CA PHE A 45 -3.35 -0.72 10.78
C PHE A 45 -3.77 -1.74 11.84
N GLU A 46 -3.31 -1.53 13.07
CA GLU A 46 -3.70 -2.35 14.20
C GLU A 46 -4.54 -1.53 15.18
N ALA A 47 -5.73 -2.04 15.53
CA ALA A 47 -6.57 -1.43 16.54
C ALA A 47 -7.12 -2.49 17.48
N GLY A 48 -6.94 -2.27 18.80
CA GLY A 48 -7.35 -3.24 19.81
C GLY A 48 -6.66 -4.60 19.66
N GLY A 49 -5.42 -4.64 19.18
CA GLY A 49 -4.64 -5.86 18.95
C GLY A 49 -5.13 -6.69 17.76
N LYS A 50 -5.89 -6.10 16.84
CA LYS A 50 -6.41 -6.79 15.65
C LYS A 50 -6.08 -5.99 14.38
N PRO A 51 -5.64 -6.69 13.30
CA PRO A 51 -5.47 -6.08 12.00
C PRO A 51 -6.80 -5.54 11.44
N GLN A 52 -6.80 -4.30 10.97
CA GLN A 52 -7.94 -3.59 10.39
C GLN A 52 -7.50 -2.79 9.15
N GLY A 53 -8.46 -2.32 8.37
CA GLY A 53 -8.26 -1.49 7.20
C GLY A 53 -8.72 -2.18 5.91
N VAL A 54 -8.90 -1.40 4.86
CA VAL A 54 -9.50 -1.91 3.61
C VAL A 54 -8.65 -3.00 2.96
N ASP A 55 -7.32 -2.89 3.01
CA ASP A 55 -6.40 -3.90 2.45
C ASP A 55 -6.45 -5.20 3.26
N ILE A 56 -6.60 -5.09 4.59
CA ILE A 56 -6.77 -6.24 5.48
C ILE A 56 -8.09 -6.95 5.19
N GLU A 57 -9.19 -6.21 4.98
CA GLU A 57 -10.48 -6.82 4.65
C GLU A 57 -10.46 -7.49 3.27
N ILE A 58 -9.84 -6.87 2.26
CA ILE A 58 -9.66 -7.48 0.94
C ILE A 58 -8.82 -8.75 1.06
N GLY A 59 -7.70 -8.71 1.79
CA GLY A 59 -6.86 -9.88 2.07
C GLY A 59 -7.64 -11.02 2.74
N ARG A 60 -8.53 -10.68 3.69
CA ARG A 60 -9.40 -11.66 4.35
C ARG A 60 -10.38 -12.32 3.36
N ARG A 61 -11.00 -11.53 2.46
CA ARG A 61 -11.85 -12.07 1.38
C ARG A 61 -11.09 -12.98 0.42
N ILE A 62 -9.83 -12.65 0.11
CA ILE A 62 -8.95 -13.51 -0.70
C ILE A 62 -8.73 -14.84 0.03
N ALA A 63 -8.33 -14.81 1.29
CA ALA A 63 -8.10 -16.02 2.07
C ALA A 63 -9.36 -16.89 2.18
N GLU A 64 -10.52 -16.28 2.48
CA GLU A 64 -11.82 -16.94 2.53
C GLU A 64 -12.19 -17.66 1.23
N ALA A 65 -11.90 -17.03 0.08
CA ALA A 65 -12.19 -17.61 -1.23
C ALA A 65 -11.40 -18.89 -1.53
N PHE A 66 -10.24 -19.05 -0.91
CA PHE A 66 -9.41 -20.25 -1.00
C PHE A 66 -9.60 -21.21 0.18
N GLY A 67 -10.46 -20.87 1.17
CA GLY A 67 -10.63 -21.66 2.38
C GLY A 67 -9.39 -21.66 3.29
N LEU A 68 -8.58 -20.58 3.23
CA LEU A 68 -7.34 -20.43 3.98
C LEU A 68 -7.52 -19.52 5.20
N LYS A 69 -6.67 -19.70 6.21
CA LYS A 69 -6.47 -18.72 7.26
C LYS A 69 -5.59 -17.57 6.72
N MET A 70 -5.98 -16.33 6.95
CA MET A 70 -5.11 -15.18 6.69
C MET A 70 -4.20 -14.91 7.89
N GLU A 71 -2.91 -14.73 7.61
CA GLU A 71 -1.93 -14.13 8.51
C GLU A 71 -1.40 -12.84 7.88
N VAL A 72 -1.26 -11.79 8.70
CA VAL A 72 -0.73 -10.51 8.19
C VAL A 72 0.78 -10.50 8.36
N HIS A 73 1.48 -10.31 7.24
CA HIS A 73 2.90 -9.99 7.24
C HIS A 73 3.04 -8.47 7.28
N TRP A 74 3.31 -7.93 8.46
CA TRP A 74 3.44 -6.49 8.66
C TRP A 74 4.73 -5.97 8.04
N ILE A 75 4.59 -4.98 7.15
CA ILE A 75 5.68 -4.32 6.44
C ILE A 75 5.95 -2.99 7.13
N THR A 76 7.20 -2.77 7.50
CA THR A 76 7.72 -1.45 7.83
C THR A 76 8.32 -0.87 6.55
N PRO A 77 7.90 0.32 6.09
CA PRO A 77 8.46 0.92 4.89
C PRO A 77 9.97 1.08 4.97
N ASP A 78 10.67 0.75 3.88
CA ASP A 78 12.09 1.01 3.66
C ASP A 78 12.26 2.33 2.88
N GLU A 79 13.43 2.62 2.34
CA GLU A 79 13.72 3.87 1.61
C GLU A 79 12.84 4.05 0.37
N ASN A 80 12.43 2.96 -0.26
CA ASN A 80 11.60 2.98 -1.46
C ASN A 80 10.82 1.67 -1.64
N LEU A 81 9.82 1.69 -2.50
CA LEU A 81 8.95 0.53 -2.75
C LEU A 81 9.69 -0.67 -3.36
N GLU A 82 10.75 -0.45 -4.14
CA GLU A 82 11.58 -1.52 -4.70
C GLU A 82 12.28 -2.32 -3.59
N ASP A 83 12.72 -1.64 -2.54
CA ASP A 83 13.30 -2.26 -1.35
C ASP A 83 12.24 -3.01 -0.54
N ASP A 84 11.04 -2.45 -0.39
CA ASP A 84 9.92 -3.13 0.25
C ASP A 84 9.56 -4.44 -0.48
N LEU A 85 9.45 -4.40 -1.81
CA LEU A 85 9.18 -5.57 -2.64
C LEU A 85 10.30 -6.61 -2.51
N ARG A 86 11.56 -6.18 -2.53
CA ARG A 86 12.72 -7.07 -2.33
C ARG A 86 12.65 -7.75 -0.98
N ASN A 87 12.45 -6.98 0.07
CA ASN A 87 12.56 -7.43 1.45
C ASN A 87 11.37 -8.29 1.88
N ASN A 88 10.16 -8.03 1.34
CA ASN A 88 8.95 -8.68 1.81
C ASN A 88 8.34 -9.69 0.83
N VAL A 89 8.71 -9.69 -0.47
CA VAL A 89 8.06 -10.53 -1.48
C VAL A 89 8.99 -11.61 -2.06
N TRP A 90 10.28 -11.31 -2.32
CA TRP A 90 11.09 -12.27 -3.07
C TRP A 90 12.46 -12.63 -2.48
N LYS A 91 13.08 -11.76 -1.64
CA LYS A 91 14.42 -12.01 -1.10
C LYS A 91 14.47 -12.15 0.42
N GLY A 92 13.67 -11.34 1.13
CA GLY A 92 13.71 -11.19 2.58
C GLY A 92 14.75 -10.15 3.05
N HIS A 93 14.43 -9.51 4.16
CA HIS A 93 15.27 -8.47 4.75
C HIS A 93 16.56 -9.09 5.31
N TYR A 94 17.70 -8.43 5.15
CA TYR A 94 19.00 -8.95 5.57
C TYR A 94 19.17 -9.03 7.11
N LEU A 95 18.41 -8.19 7.85
CA LEU A 95 18.39 -8.18 9.31
C LEU A 95 17.51 -9.28 9.92
N ASP A 96 16.62 -9.92 9.15
CA ASP A 96 15.75 -11.00 9.62
C ASP A 96 16.52 -12.34 9.79
N LYS A 97 17.83 -12.27 9.85
CA LYS A 97 18.63 -13.39 10.29
C LYS A 97 18.40 -13.53 11.78
N ASP A 98 17.58 -14.51 12.15
CA ASP A 98 17.50 -14.95 13.53
C ASP A 98 18.90 -15.31 14.00
N GLN A 99 19.46 -14.53 14.96
CA GLN A 99 20.80 -14.75 15.46
C GLN A 99 20.90 -16.06 16.26
N GLU A 100 19.78 -16.52 16.81
CA GLU A 100 19.70 -17.77 17.57
C GLU A 100 19.39 -18.98 16.66
N ASN A 101 18.73 -18.77 15.53
CA ASN A 101 18.43 -19.81 14.53
C ASN A 101 18.61 -19.31 13.09
N PRO A 102 19.87 -19.29 12.57
CA PRO A 102 20.13 -18.85 11.19
C PRO A 102 19.42 -19.67 10.10
N LEU A 103 18.83 -20.81 10.48
CA LEU A 103 18.08 -21.72 9.59
C LEU A 103 16.55 -21.48 9.69
N ALA A 104 16.09 -20.60 10.57
CA ALA A 104 14.67 -20.24 10.62
C ALA A 104 14.25 -19.65 9.26
N ALA A 105 13.22 -20.26 8.68
CA ALA A 105 12.70 -19.79 7.41
C ALA A 105 12.18 -18.37 7.57
N LYS A 106 12.69 -17.45 6.76
CA LYS A 106 12.14 -16.10 6.69
C LYS A 106 10.72 -16.19 6.13
N HIS A 107 9.77 -15.61 6.84
CA HIS A 107 8.43 -15.49 6.30
C HIS A 107 8.41 -14.30 5.33
N LEU A 108 8.11 -14.59 4.07
CA LEU A 108 7.78 -13.59 3.07
C LEU A 108 6.27 -13.50 2.94
N ALA A 109 5.78 -12.36 2.47
CA ALA A 109 4.41 -12.24 2.04
C ALA A 109 4.19 -13.13 0.79
N ASP A 110 3.08 -13.88 0.79
CA ASP A 110 2.64 -14.58 -0.41
C ASP A 110 2.06 -13.58 -1.42
N VAL A 111 1.33 -12.58 -0.91
CA VAL A 111 0.77 -11.46 -1.69
C VAL A 111 1.01 -10.16 -0.92
N MET A 112 1.64 -9.19 -1.54
CA MET A 112 1.80 -7.84 -0.99
C MET A 112 0.70 -6.94 -1.55
N MET A 113 -0.02 -6.27 -0.64
CA MET A 113 -1.06 -5.30 -0.96
C MET A 113 -0.47 -3.93 -1.26
N ARG A 114 -1.25 -3.06 -1.88
CA ARG A 114 -1.02 -1.62 -2.06
C ARG A 114 0.25 -1.29 -2.85
N VAL A 115 0.42 -1.99 -3.95
CA VAL A 115 1.48 -1.71 -4.92
C VAL A 115 0.89 -0.95 -6.12
N PRO A 116 1.54 0.10 -6.64
CA PRO A 116 1.05 0.80 -7.84
C PRO A 116 0.89 -0.17 -9.01
N TYR A 117 -0.33 -0.25 -9.55
CA TYR A 117 -0.60 -0.97 -10.79
C TYR A 117 -0.42 -0.02 -11.98
N ASP A 118 0.82 0.18 -12.33
CA ASP A 118 1.24 1.19 -13.28
C ASP A 118 2.29 0.62 -14.23
N ARG A 119 2.07 0.81 -15.52
CA ARG A 119 2.98 0.29 -16.55
C ARG A 119 4.36 0.93 -16.49
N GLU A 120 4.43 2.23 -16.21
CA GLU A 120 5.70 2.95 -16.09
C GLU A 120 6.52 2.39 -14.91
N TYR A 121 5.86 2.18 -13.76
CA TYR A 121 6.48 1.55 -12.60
C TYR A 121 6.89 0.10 -12.85
N ALA A 122 6.03 -0.71 -13.49
CA ALA A 122 6.31 -2.11 -13.77
C ALA A 122 7.52 -2.30 -14.71
N PHE A 123 7.74 -1.37 -15.63
CA PHE A 123 8.83 -1.42 -16.61
C PHE A 123 9.96 -0.43 -16.33
N LYS A 124 10.02 0.09 -15.10
CA LYS A 124 11.10 0.96 -14.64
C LYS A 124 12.46 0.28 -14.80
N ARG A 125 13.43 1.02 -15.32
CA ARG A 125 14.77 0.52 -15.57
C ARG A 125 15.80 1.25 -14.71
N ASP A 126 16.84 0.51 -14.34
CA ASP A 126 18.02 1.07 -13.66
C ASP A 126 18.96 1.81 -14.64
N GLY A 127 20.08 2.33 -14.12
CA GLY A 127 21.10 3.02 -14.91
C GLY A 127 21.82 2.12 -15.94
N GLN A 128 21.70 0.81 -15.85
CA GLN A 128 22.21 -0.18 -16.80
C GLN A 128 21.16 -0.64 -17.82
N GLY A 129 19.93 -0.16 -17.70
CA GLY A 129 18.81 -0.50 -18.58
C GLY A 129 18.09 -1.81 -18.22
N LEU A 130 18.39 -2.42 -17.06
CA LEU A 130 17.72 -3.61 -16.56
C LEU A 130 16.42 -3.24 -15.86
N LEU A 131 15.43 -4.14 -15.92
CA LEU A 131 14.18 -3.95 -15.19
C LEU A 131 14.43 -4.06 -13.69
N ILE A 132 13.99 -3.06 -12.93
CA ILE A 132 14.14 -3.04 -11.46
C ILE A 132 13.17 -4.03 -10.81
N ASN A 133 11.98 -4.17 -11.38
CA ASN A 133 10.90 -4.99 -10.84
C ASN A 133 10.75 -6.36 -11.52
N ASP A 134 11.84 -6.93 -12.09
CA ASP A 134 11.79 -8.20 -12.81
C ASP A 134 11.51 -9.43 -11.92
N GLN A 135 11.70 -9.30 -10.58
CA GLN A 135 11.49 -10.36 -9.60
C GLN A 135 10.06 -10.42 -9.05
N VAL A 136 9.19 -9.50 -9.46
CA VAL A 136 7.80 -9.44 -9.02
C VAL A 136 6.82 -9.35 -10.20
N VAL A 137 5.59 -9.79 -9.96
CA VAL A 137 4.44 -9.57 -10.86
C VAL A 137 3.48 -8.62 -10.17
N LEU A 138 3.17 -7.51 -10.83
CA LEU A 138 2.14 -6.58 -10.41
C LEU A 138 0.82 -7.00 -11.06
N PHE A 139 -0.26 -7.12 -10.28
CA PHE A 139 -1.53 -7.68 -10.75
C PHE A 139 -2.71 -7.16 -9.93
N GLY A 140 -3.93 -7.48 -10.39
CA GLY A 140 -5.16 -7.34 -9.66
C GLY A 140 -5.44 -5.91 -9.17
N PRO A 141 -5.52 -4.89 -10.06
CA PRO A 141 -5.85 -3.54 -9.60
C PRO A 141 -7.23 -3.54 -8.95
N TYR A 142 -7.30 -3.03 -7.71
CA TYR A 142 -8.52 -3.08 -6.91
C TYR A 142 -9.07 -1.72 -6.49
N GLN A 143 -8.28 -0.64 -6.64
CA GLN A 143 -8.67 0.72 -6.29
C GLN A 143 -8.00 1.71 -7.24
N ARG A 144 -8.68 2.82 -7.59
CA ARG A 144 -8.08 4.03 -8.13
C ARG A 144 -7.88 5.04 -7.03
N GLU A 145 -6.65 5.53 -6.88
CA GLU A 145 -6.29 6.56 -5.93
C GLU A 145 -5.98 7.88 -6.64
N ARG A 146 -6.11 9.00 -5.93
CA ARG A 146 -5.79 10.34 -6.39
C ARG A 146 -5.38 11.25 -5.24
N TRP A 147 -4.78 12.36 -5.57
CA TRP A 147 -4.54 13.43 -4.60
C TRP A 147 -5.83 14.19 -4.31
N GLN A 148 -5.95 14.64 -3.06
CA GLN A 148 -7.11 15.39 -2.58
C GLN A 148 -6.64 16.46 -1.59
N VAL A 149 -7.32 17.60 -1.58
CA VAL A 149 -7.16 18.63 -0.55
C VAL A 149 -8.40 18.62 0.34
N ALA A 150 -8.18 18.56 1.66
CA ALA A 150 -9.16 18.96 2.65
C ALA A 150 -8.85 20.39 3.15
N PHE A 151 -9.85 21.14 3.52
CA PHE A 151 -9.67 22.48 4.05
C PHE A 151 -10.67 22.79 5.18
N ASP A 152 -10.26 23.69 6.04
CA ASP A 152 -11.08 24.22 7.11
C ASP A 152 -12.02 25.31 6.58
N SER A 153 -13.33 25.04 6.55
CA SER A 153 -14.33 25.99 6.01
C SER A 153 -14.58 27.23 6.89
N GLU A 154 -14.03 27.28 8.10
CA GLU A 154 -13.99 28.50 8.93
C GLU A 154 -12.83 29.44 8.54
N LYS A 155 -11.82 28.93 7.83
CA LYS A 155 -10.65 29.67 7.35
C LYS A 155 -10.74 30.02 5.86
N LEU A 156 -11.32 29.11 5.07
CA LEU A 156 -11.42 29.21 3.62
C LEU A 156 -12.88 28.94 3.21
N GLU A 157 -13.53 29.88 2.56
CA GLU A 157 -14.90 29.69 2.07
C GLU A 157 -14.97 28.55 1.03
N ARG A 158 -13.97 28.52 0.14
CA ARG A 158 -13.80 27.47 -0.86
C ARG A 158 -12.34 27.41 -1.36
N VAL A 159 -11.94 26.25 -1.87
CA VAL A 159 -10.67 26.05 -2.58
C VAL A 159 -10.97 25.67 -4.02
N GLY A 160 -10.94 26.63 -4.93
CA GLY A 160 -11.17 26.43 -6.36
C GLY A 160 -9.88 26.23 -7.16
N THR A 161 -8.73 26.57 -6.59
CA THR A 161 -7.40 26.39 -7.19
C THR A 161 -6.34 26.32 -6.10
N VAL A 162 -5.27 25.57 -6.34
CA VAL A 162 -4.11 25.49 -5.42
C VAL A 162 -3.39 26.83 -5.23
N ALA A 163 -3.60 27.79 -6.11
CA ALA A 163 -2.98 29.11 -6.00
C ALA A 163 -3.37 29.86 -4.72
N VAL A 164 -4.47 29.49 -4.05
CA VAL A 164 -4.89 30.06 -2.77
C VAL A 164 -3.83 29.85 -1.68
N PHE A 165 -3.04 28.78 -1.77
CA PHE A 165 -1.99 28.44 -0.81
C PHE A 165 -0.73 29.31 -0.92
N GLN A 166 -0.71 30.30 -1.82
CA GLN A 166 0.24 31.40 -1.74
C GLN A 166 -0.01 32.30 -0.51
N TYR A 167 -1.23 32.28 0.03
CA TYR A 167 -1.69 33.15 1.12
C TYR A 167 -2.18 32.38 2.35
N HIS A 168 -2.44 31.08 2.23
CA HIS A 168 -2.97 30.22 3.26
C HIS A 168 -2.04 29.03 3.51
N PRO A 169 -1.71 28.71 4.77
CA PRO A 169 -0.85 27.57 5.07
C PRO A 169 -1.55 26.24 4.76
N ILE A 170 -0.79 25.33 4.14
CA ILE A 170 -1.22 23.98 3.80
C ILE A 170 -0.22 22.95 4.34
N GLY A 171 -0.76 21.89 4.99
CA GLY A 171 0.02 20.76 5.49
C GLY A 171 0.16 19.66 4.46
N VAL A 172 1.33 19.03 4.40
CA VAL A 172 1.64 17.87 3.58
C VAL A 172 2.56 16.92 4.32
N GLU A 173 2.53 15.65 3.90
CA GLU A 173 3.54 14.70 4.32
C GLU A 173 4.87 15.02 3.61
N ILE A 174 5.96 15.07 4.40
CA ILE A 174 7.31 15.37 3.89
C ILE A 174 7.75 14.33 2.86
N ASP A 175 8.52 14.76 1.86
CA ASP A 175 9.05 13.95 0.76
C ASP A 175 7.96 13.28 -0.11
N SER A 176 6.69 13.66 0.07
CA SER A 176 5.59 13.21 -0.78
C SER A 176 5.52 13.98 -2.10
N LEU A 177 4.79 13.44 -3.09
CA LEU A 177 4.54 14.17 -4.34
C LEU A 177 3.77 15.49 -4.12
N PRO A 178 2.77 15.59 -3.21
CA PRO A 178 2.20 16.87 -2.79
C PRO A 178 3.23 17.87 -2.26
N ASP A 179 4.19 17.44 -1.46
CA ASP A 179 5.26 18.32 -0.95
C ASP A 179 6.08 18.90 -2.11
N PHE A 180 6.63 18.05 -2.99
CA PHE A 180 7.39 18.51 -4.16
C PHE A 180 6.56 19.42 -5.07
N TYR A 181 5.28 19.09 -5.24
CA TYR A 181 4.37 19.91 -6.04
C TYR A 181 4.17 21.31 -5.44
N LEU A 182 3.80 21.42 -4.18
CA LEU A 182 3.50 22.69 -3.54
C LEU A 182 4.76 23.56 -3.35
N THR A 183 5.91 22.94 -3.14
CA THR A 183 7.17 23.67 -2.94
C THR A 183 7.85 24.08 -4.23
N SER A 184 7.55 23.45 -5.38
CA SER A 184 8.23 23.72 -6.66
C SER A 184 7.33 24.34 -7.74
N ALA A 185 6.05 23.97 -7.78
CA ALA A 185 5.13 24.44 -8.82
C ALA A 185 4.96 25.98 -8.81
N PHE A 186 4.65 26.53 -9.98
CA PHE A 186 4.44 27.96 -10.18
C PHE A 186 5.60 28.84 -9.70
N GLY A 187 6.84 28.35 -9.84
CA GLY A 187 8.04 29.04 -9.39
C GLY A 187 8.19 29.09 -7.87
N GLY A 188 7.66 28.10 -7.15
CA GLY A 188 7.79 27.96 -5.70
C GLY A 188 6.96 28.96 -4.89
N ARG A 189 5.91 29.53 -5.47
CA ARG A 189 5.09 30.57 -4.82
C ARG A 189 4.39 30.10 -3.55
N MET A 190 4.12 28.79 -3.42
CA MET A 190 3.43 28.22 -2.26
C MET A 190 4.40 27.68 -1.20
N ARG A 191 5.72 27.63 -1.50
CA ARG A 191 6.75 27.06 -0.61
C ARG A 191 6.70 27.59 0.82
N ASN A 192 6.59 28.91 0.98
CA ASN A 192 6.61 29.53 2.31
C ASN A 192 5.39 29.22 3.18
N ASN A 193 4.29 28.75 2.57
CA ASN A 193 3.06 28.38 3.25
C ASN A 193 2.86 26.84 3.29
N THR A 194 3.75 26.07 2.67
CA THR A 194 3.75 24.62 2.80
C THR A 194 4.39 24.22 4.14
N ARG A 195 3.68 23.43 4.94
CA ARG A 195 4.13 22.90 6.23
C ARG A 195 4.29 21.40 6.12
N HIS A 196 5.41 20.88 6.63
CA HIS A 196 5.82 19.49 6.48
C HIS A 196 5.54 18.72 7.77
N TYR A 197 4.93 17.54 7.64
CA TYR A 197 4.62 16.63 8.73
C TYR A 197 5.09 15.22 8.36
N PHE A 198 5.27 14.35 9.35
CA PHE A 198 5.72 12.98 9.08
C PHE A 198 4.62 12.06 8.53
N SER A 199 3.35 12.49 8.63
CA SER A 199 2.21 11.76 8.07
C SER A 199 1.08 12.71 7.71
N ASN A 200 0.17 12.24 6.84
CA ASN A 200 -1.07 12.96 6.55
C ASN A 200 -1.93 13.14 7.81
N SER A 201 -1.92 12.17 8.72
CA SER A 201 -2.63 12.24 10.02
C SER A 201 -2.12 13.39 10.88
N GLU A 202 -0.81 13.59 10.99
CA GLU A 202 -0.22 14.72 11.71
C GLU A 202 -0.56 16.06 11.04
N ALA A 203 -0.52 16.12 9.70
CA ALA A 203 -0.92 17.31 8.96
C ALA A 203 -2.39 17.67 9.23
N PHE A 204 -3.28 16.67 9.28
CA PHE A 204 -4.69 16.88 9.58
C PHE A 204 -4.91 17.33 11.05
N ALA A 205 -4.17 16.76 11.99
CA ALA A 205 -4.19 17.19 13.39
C ALA A 205 -3.75 18.66 13.52
N ALA A 206 -2.74 19.10 12.78
CA ALA A 206 -2.31 20.49 12.72
C ALA A 206 -3.41 21.41 12.12
N MET A 207 -4.18 20.95 11.14
CA MET A 207 -5.35 21.70 10.64
C MET A 207 -6.43 21.80 11.72
N GLN A 208 -6.67 20.74 12.48
CA GLN A 208 -7.61 20.78 13.61
C GLN A 208 -7.17 21.77 14.71
N ALA A 209 -5.86 21.86 14.94
CA ALA A 209 -5.25 22.83 15.87
C ALA A 209 -5.22 24.27 15.33
N GLY A 210 -5.55 24.48 14.05
CA GLY A 210 -5.56 25.79 13.39
C GLY A 210 -4.18 26.30 12.96
N GLU A 211 -3.17 25.42 12.90
CA GLU A 211 -1.80 25.73 12.45
C GLU A 211 -1.71 25.82 10.92
N VAL A 212 -2.52 25.04 10.22
CA VAL A 212 -2.71 25.11 8.77
C VAL A 212 -4.18 25.22 8.42
N ASP A 213 -4.49 25.78 7.25
CA ASP A 213 -5.85 26.02 6.79
C ASP A 213 -6.36 24.87 5.90
N ALA A 214 -5.44 24.04 5.40
CA ALA A 214 -5.75 22.91 4.53
C ALA A 214 -4.68 21.81 4.67
N VAL A 215 -5.00 20.62 4.14
CA VAL A 215 -4.09 19.46 4.04
C VAL A 215 -4.23 18.84 2.66
N MET A 216 -3.11 18.43 2.06
CA MET A 216 -3.11 17.66 0.82
C MET A 216 -2.48 16.28 1.05
N GLY A 217 -3.21 15.23 0.66
CA GLY A 217 -2.78 13.84 0.78
C GLY A 217 -3.50 12.92 -0.20
N MET A 218 -3.39 11.62 -0.02
CA MET A 218 -4.18 10.65 -0.78
C MET A 218 -5.65 10.76 -0.39
N ARG A 219 -6.54 10.59 -1.36
CA ARG A 219 -7.98 10.79 -1.16
C ARG A 219 -8.54 9.96 -0.01
N ALA A 220 -8.21 8.67 0.06
CA ALA A 220 -8.77 7.82 1.11
C ALA A 220 -8.24 8.17 2.50
N GLU A 221 -6.98 8.63 2.64
CA GLU A 221 -6.47 9.17 3.92
C GLU A 221 -7.23 10.42 4.33
N VAL A 222 -7.43 11.35 3.40
CA VAL A 222 -8.16 12.60 3.64
C VAL A 222 -9.62 12.30 4.01
N ASP A 223 -10.30 11.40 3.29
CA ASP A 223 -11.68 10.96 3.60
C ASP A 223 -11.75 10.35 5.01
N TRP A 224 -10.77 9.50 5.35
CA TRP A 224 -10.67 8.87 6.67
C TRP A 224 -10.56 9.91 7.79
N GLN A 225 -9.64 10.87 7.65
CA GLN A 225 -9.42 11.92 8.65
C GLN A 225 -10.67 12.78 8.84
N ILE A 226 -11.35 13.17 7.76
CA ILE A 226 -12.63 13.92 7.84
C ILE A 226 -13.69 13.07 8.56
N GLY A 227 -13.79 11.77 8.23
CA GLY A 227 -14.71 10.86 8.89
C GLY A 227 -14.45 10.73 10.39
N GLN A 228 -13.17 10.62 10.79
CA GLN A 228 -12.78 10.53 12.21
C GLN A 228 -13.06 11.85 12.97
N ALA A 229 -12.89 12.99 12.31
CA ALA A 229 -13.17 14.30 12.93
C ALA A 229 -14.67 14.51 13.23
N ALA A 230 -15.55 13.76 12.56
CA ALA A 230 -17.02 13.82 12.71
C ALA A 230 -17.57 15.26 12.72
N SER A 231 -17.01 16.14 11.87
CA SER A 231 -17.30 17.57 11.82
C SER A 231 -17.60 18.02 10.40
N THR A 232 -18.60 18.87 10.21
CA THR A 232 -18.91 19.51 8.93
C THR A 232 -18.00 20.68 8.58
N ARG A 233 -17.08 21.03 9.49
CA ARG A 233 -16.11 22.11 9.33
C ARG A 233 -15.09 21.79 8.24
N TYR A 234 -14.63 20.52 8.16
CA TYR A 234 -13.62 20.10 7.18
C TYR A 234 -14.30 19.66 5.91
N LYS A 235 -13.90 20.28 4.79
CA LYS A 235 -14.49 20.04 3.47
C LYS A 235 -13.44 19.63 2.47
N LEU A 236 -13.87 18.96 1.42
CA LEU A 236 -13.02 18.58 0.29
C LEU A 236 -13.02 19.69 -0.75
N ALA A 237 -11.84 19.98 -1.29
CA ALA A 237 -11.68 20.90 -2.39
C ALA A 237 -12.10 20.27 -3.71
N GLU A 238 -12.75 21.05 -4.56
CA GLU A 238 -13.13 20.68 -5.93
C GLU A 238 -12.16 21.30 -6.94
N ASN A 239 -10.85 21.10 -6.72
CA ASN A 239 -9.81 21.67 -7.57
C ASN A 239 -8.97 20.60 -8.24
N GLY A 240 -8.47 20.90 -9.44
CA GLY A 240 -7.41 20.12 -10.08
C GLY A 240 -6.02 20.57 -9.64
N PHE A 241 -5.02 19.81 -10.05
CA PHE A 241 -3.61 20.05 -9.75
C PHE A 241 -2.84 20.29 -11.06
N PRO A 242 -2.99 21.48 -11.70
CA PRO A 242 -2.29 21.78 -12.95
C PRO A 242 -0.78 21.67 -12.76
N THR A 243 -0.08 21.13 -13.77
CA THR A 243 1.37 20.84 -13.76
C THR A 243 1.82 19.70 -12.84
N MET A 244 0.94 19.07 -12.08
CA MET A 244 1.27 17.88 -11.32
C MET A 244 1.34 16.67 -12.25
N GLY A 245 2.48 15.96 -12.25
CA GLY A 245 2.74 14.89 -13.21
C GLY A 245 1.75 13.72 -13.11
N LYS A 246 1.59 13.15 -11.92
CA LYS A 246 0.68 12.03 -11.67
C LYS A 246 -0.40 12.43 -10.68
N GLN A 247 -1.62 12.63 -11.19
CA GLN A 247 -2.75 13.08 -10.36
C GLN A 247 -3.61 11.92 -9.83
N GLN A 248 -3.58 10.78 -10.53
CA GLN A 248 -4.31 9.55 -10.16
C GLN A 248 -3.55 8.32 -10.63
N TRP A 249 -3.74 7.21 -9.94
CA TRP A 249 -3.13 5.91 -10.29
C TRP A 249 -3.98 4.76 -9.76
N ASP A 250 -3.80 3.58 -10.35
CA ASP A 250 -4.44 2.37 -9.86
C ASP A 250 -3.53 1.66 -8.84
N ILE A 251 -4.14 1.09 -7.83
CA ILE A 251 -3.51 0.30 -6.76
C ILE A 251 -3.86 -1.16 -6.99
N GLY A 252 -2.86 -2.00 -6.98
CA GLY A 252 -2.96 -3.45 -7.09
C GLY A 252 -2.10 -4.16 -6.05
N MET A 253 -1.65 -5.33 -6.42
CA MET A 253 -0.90 -6.25 -5.58
C MET A 253 0.37 -6.71 -6.27
N ALA A 254 1.29 -7.30 -5.50
CA ALA A 254 2.48 -7.96 -6.02
C ALA A 254 2.65 -9.36 -5.46
N VAL A 255 3.14 -10.26 -6.31
CA VAL A 255 3.67 -11.58 -5.92
C VAL A 255 5.07 -11.76 -6.49
N SER A 256 5.85 -12.68 -5.92
CA SER A 256 7.11 -13.06 -6.54
C SER A 256 6.89 -13.60 -7.96
N GLN A 257 7.76 -13.22 -8.90
CA GLN A 257 7.74 -13.69 -10.29
C GLN A 257 7.74 -15.23 -10.39
N ARG A 258 8.35 -15.91 -9.42
CA ARG A 258 8.39 -17.37 -9.36
C ARG A 258 7.03 -18.01 -9.07
N TYR A 259 6.11 -17.26 -8.49
CA TYR A 259 4.80 -17.72 -7.97
C TYR A 259 3.62 -17.08 -8.69
N ARG A 260 3.79 -16.78 -9.97
CA ARG A 260 2.78 -16.18 -10.85
C ARG A 260 1.41 -16.84 -10.75
N GLN A 261 1.37 -18.17 -10.58
CA GLN A 261 0.12 -18.90 -10.50
C GLN A 261 -0.74 -18.38 -9.33
N LEU A 262 -0.13 -18.16 -8.16
CA LEU A 262 -0.85 -17.58 -7.02
C LEU A 262 -1.44 -16.21 -7.38
N GLY A 263 -0.65 -15.35 -8.05
CA GLY A 263 -1.13 -14.04 -8.51
C GLY A 263 -2.34 -14.17 -9.44
N ASN A 264 -2.29 -15.06 -10.43
CA ASN A 264 -3.39 -15.29 -11.36
C ASN A 264 -4.68 -15.76 -10.64
N GLU A 265 -4.57 -16.68 -9.69
CA GLU A 265 -5.72 -17.19 -8.93
C GLU A 265 -6.30 -16.10 -8.01
N VAL A 266 -5.45 -15.30 -7.36
CA VAL A 266 -5.88 -14.14 -6.56
C VAL A 266 -6.55 -13.08 -7.43
N GLU A 267 -6.04 -12.81 -8.64
CA GLU A 267 -6.64 -11.85 -9.56
C GLU A 267 -8.07 -12.23 -9.94
N VAL A 268 -8.34 -13.52 -10.16
CA VAL A 268 -9.71 -14.02 -10.41
C VAL A 268 -10.65 -13.74 -9.23
N VAL A 269 -10.14 -13.89 -8.00
CA VAL A 269 -10.92 -13.58 -6.79
C VAL A 269 -11.21 -12.08 -6.72
N VAL A 270 -10.19 -11.24 -6.90
CA VAL A 270 -10.31 -9.78 -6.83
C VAL A 270 -11.24 -9.24 -7.92
N ASP A 271 -11.14 -9.73 -9.17
CA ASP A 271 -12.07 -9.39 -10.25
C ASP A 271 -13.54 -9.67 -9.84
N ARG A 272 -13.80 -10.82 -9.21
CA ARG A 272 -15.13 -11.17 -8.69
C ARG A 272 -15.58 -10.21 -7.58
N LEU A 273 -14.70 -9.86 -6.64
CA LEU A 273 -15.01 -8.94 -5.54
C LEU A 273 -15.33 -7.52 -6.06
N ILE A 274 -14.63 -7.07 -7.09
CA ILE A 274 -14.90 -5.78 -7.76
C ILE A 274 -16.27 -5.83 -8.44
N ARG A 275 -16.52 -6.83 -9.31
CA ARG A 275 -17.76 -6.94 -10.09
C ARG A 275 -19.01 -7.17 -9.23
N SER A 276 -18.85 -7.79 -8.06
CA SER A 276 -19.95 -7.97 -7.11
C SER A 276 -20.21 -6.74 -6.24
N GLY A 277 -19.39 -5.70 -6.32
CA GLY A 277 -19.45 -4.52 -5.46
C GLY A 277 -19.00 -4.78 -4.01
N GLU A 278 -18.34 -5.90 -3.74
CA GLU A 278 -17.88 -6.22 -2.38
C GLU A 278 -16.75 -5.29 -1.93
N ILE A 279 -15.82 -4.93 -2.83
CA ILE A 279 -14.75 -3.96 -2.51
C ILE A 279 -15.36 -2.58 -2.20
N GLU A 280 -16.36 -2.14 -2.96
CA GLU A 280 -17.06 -0.88 -2.67
C GLU A 280 -17.69 -0.90 -1.26
N LYS A 281 -18.32 -2.02 -0.86
CA LYS A 281 -18.87 -2.17 0.49
C LYS A 281 -17.80 -2.15 1.57
N ILE A 282 -16.63 -2.74 1.33
CA ILE A 282 -15.49 -2.67 2.24
C ILE A 282 -15.09 -1.21 2.44
N TYR A 283 -14.90 -0.43 1.37
CA TYR A 283 -14.57 0.99 1.46
C TYR A 283 -15.66 1.78 2.21
N ALA A 284 -16.93 1.54 1.88
CA ALA A 284 -18.06 2.18 2.54
C ALA A 284 -18.11 1.89 4.05
N SER A 285 -17.69 0.70 4.50
CA SER A 285 -17.64 0.35 5.92
C SER A 285 -16.62 1.17 6.73
N TYR A 286 -15.64 1.77 6.05
CA TYR A 286 -14.67 2.72 6.60
C TYR A 286 -15.04 4.19 6.30
N ASN A 287 -16.26 4.46 5.80
CA ASN A 287 -16.72 5.78 5.34
C ASN A 287 -15.85 6.39 4.22
N LEU A 288 -15.28 5.54 3.37
CA LEU A 288 -14.43 5.96 2.27
C LEU A 288 -15.19 5.90 0.94
N ARG A 289 -14.87 6.81 0.05
CA ARG A 289 -15.32 6.76 -1.34
C ARG A 289 -14.48 5.75 -2.12
N TYR A 290 -15.15 4.84 -2.78
CA TYR A 290 -14.50 3.90 -3.69
C TYR A 290 -14.45 4.46 -5.11
N GLU A 291 -13.36 4.23 -5.81
CA GLU A 291 -13.22 4.52 -7.23
C GLU A 291 -12.66 3.30 -7.96
N LEU A 292 -13.38 2.88 -8.99
CA LEU A 292 -12.99 1.73 -9.82
C LEU A 292 -11.63 1.98 -10.50
N PRO A 293 -10.74 0.99 -10.52
CA PRO A 293 -9.53 1.04 -11.37
C PRO A 293 -9.87 1.26 -12.85
N GLY A 294 -8.95 1.85 -13.61
CA GLY A 294 -9.14 2.15 -15.02
C GLY A 294 -9.55 0.94 -15.85
N LEU A 295 -8.98 -0.21 -15.56
CA LEU A 295 -9.32 -1.48 -16.22
C LEU A 295 -10.82 -1.80 -16.20
N TYR A 296 -11.55 -1.34 -15.19
CA TYR A 296 -12.99 -1.63 -15.02
C TYR A 296 -13.90 -0.48 -15.44
N GLN A 297 -13.36 0.71 -15.70
CA GLN A 297 -14.16 1.87 -16.10
C GLN A 297 -14.65 1.76 -17.55
N ASP A 298 -13.85 1.18 -18.44
CA ASP A 298 -14.18 1.04 -19.87
C ASP A 298 -15.21 -0.06 -20.14
N VAL A 299 -15.48 -0.95 -19.15
CA VAL A 299 -16.45 -2.06 -19.30
C VAL A 299 -17.84 -1.67 -18.77
N ALA A 300 -17.95 -0.53 -18.08
CA ALA A 300 -19.21 -0.05 -17.49
C ALA A 300 -20.01 0.88 -18.43
N GLN A 301 -19.55 1.12 -19.67
CA GLN A 301 -20.23 1.82 -20.74
C GLN A 301 -20.79 0.79 -21.76
#